data_21c6cc19876ef67d92c082c8bf255c6c
#
_entry.id   21c6cc19876ef67d92c082c8bf255c6c
#
_cell.length_a   1.000
_cell.length_b   1.000
_cell.length_c   1.000
_cell.angle_alpha   90.00
_cell.angle_beta   90.00
_cell.angle_gamma   90.00
#
_symmetry.space_group_name_H-M   'P 1'
#
loop_
_entity.id
_entity.type
_entity.pdbx_description
1 polymer ?
#
loop_
_entity_poly.entity_id
_entity_poly.type
_entity_poly.pdbx_seq_one_letter_code
_entity_poly.pdbx_strand_id
1 'polypeptide(L)'
;MKNRTINERLHDRCWEWFRGMRMDSPEDLLRGTGTDGSSISSSLPWPVAAEALASGARTSAGFRRLKAVCDVVETVGPVDGRFYAGRIRSWDEAVLDDPKIAAIDSWGTPIRWPGPLLGLPRAFSPTTLRYLATALWLKREGYVKPGGTVIEVGVGFGGLAAMNAVVSGASTRMVDLPQVEAAARRMMEECGLGRFCLADDAGIDSGDCCLVSNYAFTELTREIQDGYLEKHLKGAGRGVIVSNAGVFAATIGGRSDQELLSMLRDAGLPAGIDKTADLLGPADHFCKVAILHWKA
;
A
#
# COMPACT_ATOMS: atom_id res chain seq x y z
N MET A 1 -15.41 -32.44 -5.89
CA MET A 1 -15.38 -31.05 -6.43
C MET A 1 -16.24 -30.19 -5.53
N LYS A 2 -15.67 -29.26 -4.74
CA LYS A 2 -16.46 -28.35 -3.89
C LYS A 2 -17.27 -27.42 -4.81
N ASN A 3 -18.59 -27.35 -4.59
CA ASN A 3 -19.46 -26.40 -5.29
C ASN A 3 -19.02 -24.97 -4.92
N ARG A 4 -18.32 -24.31 -5.83
CA ARG A 4 -17.96 -22.89 -5.68
C ARG A 4 -19.21 -22.03 -5.75
N THR A 5 -19.30 -21.04 -4.86
CA THR A 5 -20.40 -20.06 -4.86
C THR A 5 -20.40 -19.20 -6.13
N ILE A 6 -21.52 -18.56 -6.44
CA ILE A 6 -21.62 -17.63 -7.58
C ILE A 6 -20.60 -16.50 -7.45
N ASN A 7 -20.37 -16.02 -6.23
CA ASN A 7 -19.40 -14.96 -5.97
C ASN A 7 -17.96 -15.39 -6.23
N GLU A 8 -17.57 -16.63 -5.87
CA GLU A 8 -16.23 -17.17 -6.16
C GLU A 8 -16.01 -17.31 -7.68
N ARG A 9 -17.02 -17.72 -8.45
CA ARG A 9 -16.92 -17.80 -9.92
C ARG A 9 -16.84 -16.45 -10.59
N LEU A 10 -17.57 -15.45 -10.09
CA LEU A 10 -17.49 -14.06 -10.56
C LEU A 10 -16.09 -13.46 -10.25
N HIS A 11 -15.60 -13.70 -9.06
CA HIS A 11 -14.25 -13.30 -8.66
C HIS A 11 -13.18 -13.89 -9.59
N ASP A 12 -13.22 -15.20 -9.83
CA ASP A 12 -12.26 -15.87 -10.71
C ASP A 12 -12.31 -15.31 -12.15
N ARG A 13 -13.52 -15.11 -12.71
CA ARG A 13 -13.70 -14.49 -14.04
C ARG A 13 -13.19 -13.06 -14.10
N CYS A 14 -13.43 -12.28 -13.08
CA CYS A 14 -12.90 -10.92 -12.97
C CYS A 14 -11.38 -10.93 -12.92
N TRP A 15 -10.76 -11.86 -12.18
CA TRP A 15 -9.32 -12.02 -12.13
C TRP A 15 -8.71 -12.50 -13.45
N GLU A 16 -9.36 -13.42 -14.15
CA GLU A 16 -8.92 -13.85 -15.49
C GLU A 16 -8.96 -12.70 -16.49
N TRP A 17 -10.03 -11.90 -16.48
CA TRP A 17 -10.14 -10.71 -17.31
C TRP A 17 -9.08 -9.66 -16.94
N PHE A 18 -8.85 -9.41 -15.66
CA PHE A 18 -7.82 -8.52 -15.16
C PHE A 18 -6.42 -8.98 -15.60
N ARG A 19 -6.13 -10.27 -15.50
CA ARG A 19 -4.84 -10.82 -15.95
C ARG A 19 -4.64 -10.62 -17.45
N GLY A 20 -5.67 -10.74 -18.26
CA GLY A 20 -5.63 -10.48 -19.69
C GLY A 20 -5.40 -9.03 -20.10
N MET A 21 -5.62 -8.07 -19.19
CA MET A 21 -5.35 -6.64 -19.43
C MET A 21 -3.96 -6.19 -18.98
N ARG A 22 -3.18 -7.05 -18.37
CA ARG A 22 -1.80 -6.75 -17.98
C ARG A 22 -0.92 -6.61 -19.21
N MET A 23 0.10 -5.77 -19.07
CA MET A 23 1.11 -5.57 -20.10
C MET A 23 2.37 -6.31 -19.70
N ASP A 24 2.84 -7.21 -20.55
CA ASP A 24 4.18 -7.76 -20.41
C ASP A 24 5.22 -6.69 -20.71
N SER A 25 6.34 -6.78 -20.03
CA SER A 25 7.45 -5.84 -20.19
C SER A 25 8.78 -6.60 -20.26
N PRO A 26 9.85 -6.01 -20.81
CA PRO A 26 11.16 -6.61 -20.81
C PRO A 26 11.64 -6.98 -19.38
N GLU A 27 11.22 -6.23 -18.37
CA GLU A 27 11.55 -6.47 -16.97
C GLU A 27 10.96 -7.81 -16.45
N ASP A 28 9.84 -8.26 -17.00
CA ASP A 28 9.23 -9.55 -16.63
C ASP A 28 10.12 -10.76 -17.00
N LEU A 29 11.05 -10.58 -17.94
CA LEU A 29 12.02 -11.58 -18.32
C LEU A 29 13.22 -11.66 -17.36
N LEU A 30 13.42 -10.66 -16.52
CA LEU A 30 14.55 -10.53 -15.59
C LEU A 30 14.27 -11.18 -14.23
N ARG A 31 13.37 -12.13 -14.15
CA ARG A 31 13.04 -12.86 -12.92
C ARG A 31 14.30 -13.43 -12.28
N GLY A 32 14.56 -13.05 -11.04
CA GLY A 32 15.66 -13.57 -10.24
C GLY A 32 17.01 -12.89 -10.44
N THR A 33 17.08 -11.79 -11.18
CA THR A 33 18.32 -11.03 -11.33
C THR A 33 18.40 -9.90 -10.29
N GLY A 34 18.91 -10.17 -9.14
CA GLY A 34 19.45 -9.10 -8.33
C GLY A 34 18.66 -8.70 -7.11
N THR A 35 18.33 -9.66 -6.28
CA THR A 35 17.80 -9.34 -4.97
C THR A 35 18.44 -10.21 -3.90
N ASP A 36 18.65 -9.59 -2.77
CA ASP A 36 19.30 -10.18 -1.60
C ASP A 36 18.35 -11.11 -0.79
N GLY A 37 17.12 -11.35 -1.30
CA GLY A 37 16.13 -12.15 -0.60
C GLY A 37 15.54 -11.47 0.65
N SER A 38 15.74 -10.17 0.78
CA SER A 38 15.35 -9.38 1.96
C SER A 38 13.84 -9.21 2.12
N SER A 39 13.10 -9.31 1.01
CA SER A 39 11.63 -9.26 0.98
C SER A 39 11.06 -10.13 -0.13
N ILE A 40 9.76 -10.41 -0.07
CA ILE A 40 9.06 -11.14 -1.15
C ILE A 40 9.12 -10.37 -2.45
N SER A 41 8.86 -9.07 -2.42
CA SER A 41 8.84 -8.22 -3.62
C SER A 41 10.23 -7.95 -4.18
N SER A 42 11.29 -8.05 -3.38
CA SER A 42 12.66 -7.85 -3.84
C SER A 42 13.13 -8.90 -4.84
N SER A 43 12.57 -10.10 -4.82
CA SER A 43 12.86 -11.19 -5.78
C SER A 43 12.04 -11.15 -7.07
N LEU A 44 11.17 -10.15 -7.23
CA LEU A 44 10.27 -10.00 -8.37
C LEU A 44 10.81 -8.93 -9.35
N PRO A 45 10.28 -8.83 -10.58
CA PRO A 45 10.65 -7.79 -11.54
C PRO A 45 10.28 -6.36 -11.09
N TRP A 46 9.58 -6.20 -9.95
CA TRP A 46 9.11 -4.92 -9.43
C TRP A 46 10.21 -3.87 -9.23
N PRO A 47 11.35 -4.17 -8.54
CA PRO A 47 12.42 -3.18 -8.38
C PRO A 47 13.02 -2.70 -9.70
N VAL A 48 13.10 -3.59 -10.70
CA VAL A 48 13.60 -3.26 -12.04
C VAL A 48 12.64 -2.33 -12.78
N ALA A 49 11.34 -2.60 -12.71
CA ALA A 49 10.32 -1.71 -13.28
C ALA A 49 10.32 -0.33 -12.62
N ALA A 50 10.51 -0.28 -11.30
CA ALA A 50 10.63 0.96 -10.53
C ALA A 50 11.88 1.75 -10.94
N GLU A 51 13.03 1.10 -11.10
CA GLU A 51 14.27 1.72 -11.60
C GLU A 51 14.10 2.31 -13.01
N ALA A 52 13.48 1.55 -13.92
CA ALA A 52 13.23 2.04 -15.28
C ALA A 52 12.31 3.29 -15.29
N LEU A 53 11.35 3.36 -14.39
CA LEU A 53 10.53 4.55 -14.19
C LEU A 53 11.36 5.68 -13.58
N ALA A 54 12.08 5.43 -12.48
CA ALA A 54 12.84 6.44 -11.74
C ALA A 54 13.90 7.11 -12.61
N SER A 55 14.66 6.32 -13.38
CA SER A 55 15.73 6.82 -14.28
C SER A 55 15.22 7.53 -15.52
N GLY A 56 13.91 7.48 -15.80
CA GLY A 56 13.33 8.04 -17.05
C GLY A 56 13.48 7.13 -18.28
N ALA A 57 14.03 5.93 -18.13
CA ALA A 57 14.06 4.93 -19.20
C ALA A 57 12.65 4.49 -19.62
N ARG A 58 11.67 4.68 -18.74
CA ARG A 58 10.25 4.44 -18.98
C ARG A 58 9.42 5.67 -18.58
N THR A 59 8.38 5.95 -19.34
CA THR A 59 7.36 6.93 -18.98
C THR A 59 6.35 6.32 -17.99
N SER A 60 5.58 7.17 -17.29
CA SER A 60 4.51 6.70 -16.41
C SER A 60 3.34 6.06 -17.17
N ALA A 61 3.18 6.34 -18.47
CA ALA A 61 2.09 5.78 -19.28
C ALA A 61 2.11 4.24 -19.28
N GLY A 62 1.02 3.61 -18.82
CA GLY A 62 0.89 2.17 -18.71
C GLY A 62 1.66 1.51 -17.57
N PHE A 63 2.41 2.27 -16.77
CA PHE A 63 3.22 1.72 -15.67
C PHE A 63 2.44 0.81 -14.74
N ARG A 64 1.27 1.25 -14.27
CA ARG A 64 0.41 0.48 -13.35
C ARG A 64 -0.28 -0.72 -14.00
N ARG A 65 -0.09 -0.95 -15.31
CA ARG A 65 -0.56 -2.15 -16.04
C ARG A 65 0.53 -3.18 -16.27
N LEU A 66 1.79 -2.83 -16.01
CA LEU A 66 2.89 -3.78 -16.10
C LEU A 66 2.64 -4.97 -15.18
N LYS A 67 2.93 -6.17 -15.66
CA LYS A 67 2.78 -7.38 -14.86
C LYS A 67 3.57 -7.29 -13.56
N ALA A 68 4.81 -6.79 -13.63
CA ALA A 68 5.67 -6.55 -12.48
C ALA A 68 5.00 -5.68 -11.40
N VAL A 69 4.24 -4.65 -11.81
CA VAL A 69 3.50 -3.75 -10.91
C VAL A 69 2.20 -4.39 -10.42
N CYS A 70 1.49 -5.08 -11.31
CA CYS A 70 0.24 -5.75 -10.98
C CYS A 70 0.43 -6.89 -9.96
N ASP A 71 1.54 -7.60 -10.02
CA ASP A 71 1.82 -8.73 -9.14
C ASP A 71 2.18 -8.27 -7.70
N VAL A 72 2.57 -7.02 -7.51
CA VAL A 72 3.01 -6.47 -6.21
C VAL A 72 2.02 -5.44 -5.65
N VAL A 73 1.58 -4.48 -6.47
CA VAL A 73 0.87 -3.28 -5.98
C VAL A 73 -0.58 -3.19 -6.42
N GLU A 74 -0.88 -3.58 -7.67
CA GLU A 74 -2.24 -3.54 -8.24
C GLU A 74 -2.98 -4.86 -7.98
N THR A 75 -3.03 -5.29 -6.74
CA THR A 75 -3.55 -6.60 -6.33
C THR A 75 -5.03 -6.59 -5.94
N VAL A 76 -5.68 -5.42 -5.90
CA VAL A 76 -7.08 -5.27 -5.44
C VAL A 76 -8.07 -5.58 -6.55
N GLY A 77 -8.99 -6.50 -6.30
CA GLY A 77 -10.07 -6.87 -7.21
C GLY A 77 -11.32 -5.97 -7.07
N PRO A 78 -12.31 -6.11 -7.98
CA PRO A 78 -13.50 -5.27 -7.98
C PRO A 78 -14.41 -5.47 -6.76
N VAL A 79 -14.39 -6.66 -6.14
CA VAL A 79 -15.18 -6.94 -4.93
C VAL A 79 -14.69 -6.08 -3.77
N ASP A 80 -13.37 -6.08 -3.54
CA ASP A 80 -12.75 -5.23 -2.52
C ASP A 80 -12.83 -3.77 -2.92
N GLY A 81 -12.67 -3.43 -4.21
CA GLY A 81 -12.88 -2.08 -4.72
C GLY A 81 -14.27 -1.53 -4.38
N ARG A 82 -15.33 -2.35 -4.53
CA ARG A 82 -16.70 -1.98 -4.13
C ARG A 82 -16.82 -1.80 -2.62
N PHE A 83 -16.17 -2.65 -1.84
CA PHE A 83 -16.13 -2.50 -0.38
C PHE A 83 -15.49 -1.16 0.01
N TYR A 84 -14.30 -0.84 -0.51
CA TYR A 84 -13.61 0.41 -0.21
C TYR A 84 -14.41 1.63 -0.69
N ALA A 85 -15.04 1.57 -1.88
CA ALA A 85 -15.93 2.62 -2.35
C ALA A 85 -17.09 2.88 -1.37
N GLY A 86 -17.69 1.81 -0.83
CA GLY A 86 -18.73 1.90 0.20
C GLY A 86 -18.23 2.57 1.48
N ARG A 87 -17.01 2.25 1.92
CA ARG A 87 -16.38 2.88 3.09
C ARG A 87 -16.10 4.36 2.86
N ILE A 88 -15.51 4.72 1.72
CA ILE A 88 -15.25 6.10 1.35
C ILE A 88 -16.55 6.92 1.36
N ARG A 89 -17.60 6.42 0.73
CA ARG A 89 -18.92 7.09 0.71
C ARG A 89 -19.49 7.29 2.11
N SER A 90 -19.31 6.34 3.01
CA SER A 90 -19.79 6.45 4.39
C SER A 90 -18.97 7.41 5.26
N TRP A 91 -17.69 7.63 4.93
CA TRP A 91 -16.78 8.46 5.72
C TRP A 91 -16.63 9.88 5.16
N ASP A 92 -16.47 10.01 3.84
CA ASP A 92 -16.32 11.28 3.13
C ASP A 92 -16.57 11.07 1.62
N GLU A 93 -17.84 11.08 1.19
CA GLU A 93 -18.19 10.87 -0.21
C GLU A 93 -17.65 11.98 -1.13
N ALA A 94 -17.57 13.21 -0.62
CA ALA A 94 -17.17 14.37 -1.42
C ALA A 94 -15.72 14.28 -1.91
N VAL A 95 -14.85 13.55 -1.21
CA VAL A 95 -13.45 13.36 -1.60
C VAL A 95 -13.29 12.67 -2.95
N LEU A 96 -14.28 11.86 -3.36
CA LEU A 96 -14.26 11.18 -4.68
C LEU A 96 -14.28 12.16 -5.86
N ASP A 97 -14.78 13.37 -5.65
CA ASP A 97 -14.86 14.40 -6.68
C ASP A 97 -13.64 15.34 -6.68
N ASP A 98 -12.69 15.17 -5.76
CA ASP A 98 -11.46 15.93 -5.75
C ASP A 98 -10.64 15.66 -7.03
N PRO A 99 -10.26 16.71 -7.82
CA PRO A 99 -9.50 16.54 -9.04
C PRO A 99 -8.11 15.92 -8.82
N LYS A 100 -7.52 16.06 -7.63
CA LYS A 100 -6.26 15.41 -7.28
C LYS A 100 -6.44 13.91 -7.15
N ILE A 101 -7.55 13.44 -6.57
CA ILE A 101 -7.89 12.00 -6.53
C ILE A 101 -8.04 11.46 -7.95
N ALA A 102 -8.67 12.21 -8.85
CA ALA A 102 -8.78 11.83 -10.26
C ALA A 102 -7.41 11.76 -10.96
N ALA A 103 -6.52 12.69 -10.67
CA ALA A 103 -5.15 12.69 -11.20
C ALA A 103 -4.35 11.48 -10.71
N ILE A 104 -4.36 11.19 -9.40
CA ILE A 104 -3.71 10.02 -8.80
C ILE A 104 -4.28 8.73 -9.38
N ASP A 105 -5.61 8.63 -9.51
CA ASP A 105 -6.28 7.46 -10.07
C ASP A 105 -5.92 7.22 -11.53
N SER A 106 -5.65 8.28 -12.31
CA SER A 106 -5.25 8.17 -13.73
C SER A 106 -3.77 7.95 -13.94
N TRP A 107 -2.94 8.33 -12.97
CA TRP A 107 -1.49 8.20 -13.10
C TRP A 107 -1.08 6.73 -13.35
N GLY A 108 -0.16 6.52 -14.24
CA GLY A 108 0.31 5.18 -14.62
C GLY A 108 -0.70 4.36 -15.41
N THR A 109 -1.85 4.93 -15.77
CA THR A 109 -2.91 4.30 -16.59
C THR A 109 -3.35 2.94 -16.03
N PRO A 110 -3.80 2.84 -14.77
CA PRO A 110 -4.19 1.55 -14.16
C PRO A 110 -5.38 0.91 -14.86
N ILE A 111 -5.63 -0.34 -14.52
CA ILE A 111 -6.88 -1.01 -14.89
C ILE A 111 -7.99 -0.44 -14.01
N ARG A 112 -8.97 0.23 -14.65
CA ARG A 112 -10.13 0.79 -13.98
C ARG A 112 -11.35 -0.08 -14.20
N TRP A 113 -12.13 -0.25 -13.17
CA TRP A 113 -13.39 -0.97 -13.25
C TRP A 113 -14.56 -0.01 -13.42
N PRO A 114 -15.59 -0.39 -14.21
CA PRO A 114 -16.77 0.43 -14.39
C PRO A 114 -17.41 0.83 -13.07
N GLY A 115 -17.83 2.09 -12.96
CA GLY A 115 -18.42 2.66 -11.75
C GLY A 115 -19.57 1.85 -11.17
N PRO A 116 -20.57 1.38 -11.97
CA PRO A 116 -21.68 0.57 -11.46
C PRO A 116 -21.24 -0.71 -10.73
N LEU A 117 -20.15 -1.35 -11.15
CA LEU A 117 -19.58 -2.52 -10.46
C LEU A 117 -18.99 -2.17 -9.10
N LEU A 118 -18.49 -0.94 -8.96
CA LEU A 118 -17.92 -0.40 -7.73
C LEU A 118 -18.96 0.31 -6.85
N GLY A 119 -20.18 0.50 -7.34
CA GLY A 119 -21.21 1.32 -6.69
C GLY A 119 -20.93 2.82 -6.77
N LEU A 120 -20.20 3.27 -7.81
CA LEU A 120 -19.79 4.64 -8.04
C LEU A 120 -20.32 5.18 -9.39
N PRO A 121 -20.41 6.51 -9.57
CA PRO A 121 -20.86 7.09 -10.84
C PRO A 121 -19.82 6.97 -11.96
N ARG A 122 -18.53 6.85 -11.63
CA ARG A 122 -17.42 6.76 -12.59
C ARG A 122 -16.50 5.58 -12.31
N ALA A 123 -15.68 5.21 -13.31
CA ALA A 123 -14.70 4.14 -13.17
C ALA A 123 -13.53 4.58 -12.27
N PHE A 124 -13.02 3.62 -11.49
CA PHE A 124 -11.85 3.75 -10.63
C PHE A 124 -10.96 2.51 -10.66
N SER A 125 -9.68 2.67 -10.36
CA SER A 125 -8.83 1.57 -9.94
C SER A 125 -9.20 1.13 -8.53
N PRO A 126 -9.46 -0.16 -8.28
CA PRO A 126 -9.71 -0.67 -6.93
C PRO A 126 -8.55 -0.41 -5.97
N THR A 127 -7.31 -0.46 -6.45
CA THR A 127 -6.12 -0.13 -5.64
C THR A 127 -6.12 1.34 -5.21
N THR A 128 -6.53 2.25 -6.10
CA THR A 128 -6.71 3.67 -5.72
C THR A 128 -7.74 3.82 -4.62
N LEU A 129 -8.87 3.11 -4.71
CA LEU A 129 -9.92 3.12 -3.67
C LEU A 129 -9.40 2.56 -2.35
N ARG A 130 -8.59 1.49 -2.35
CA ARG A 130 -7.95 0.98 -1.14
C ARG A 130 -7.09 2.04 -0.47
N TYR A 131 -6.19 2.71 -1.21
CA TYR A 131 -5.33 3.74 -0.64
C TYR A 131 -6.13 4.93 -0.10
N LEU A 132 -7.17 5.36 -0.83
CA LEU A 132 -8.03 6.45 -0.37
C LEU A 132 -8.78 6.06 0.91
N ALA A 133 -9.36 4.86 0.96
CA ALA A 133 -10.02 4.36 2.18
C ALA A 133 -9.05 4.25 3.34
N THR A 134 -7.82 3.77 3.11
CA THR A 134 -6.77 3.70 4.13
C THR A 134 -6.42 5.09 4.67
N ALA A 135 -6.20 6.07 3.81
CA ALA A 135 -5.89 7.44 4.24
C ALA A 135 -7.04 8.09 5.03
N LEU A 136 -8.28 7.90 4.61
CA LEU A 136 -9.46 8.38 5.33
C LEU A 136 -9.60 7.70 6.70
N TRP A 137 -9.39 6.39 6.76
CA TRP A 137 -9.43 5.63 8.00
C TRP A 137 -8.33 6.10 8.97
N LEU A 138 -7.09 6.25 8.50
CA LEU A 138 -5.97 6.76 9.31
C LEU A 138 -6.26 8.13 9.90
N LYS A 139 -6.87 9.04 9.12
CA LYS A 139 -7.32 10.35 9.57
C LYS A 139 -8.44 10.23 10.61
N ARG A 140 -9.48 9.47 10.32
CA ARG A 140 -10.66 9.28 11.16
C ARG A 140 -10.28 8.68 12.51
N GLU A 141 -9.43 7.67 12.50
CA GLU A 141 -8.93 7.04 13.72
C GLU A 141 -7.85 7.87 14.43
N GLY A 142 -7.45 9.02 13.91
CA GLY A 142 -6.48 9.92 14.55
C GLY A 142 -5.03 9.42 14.52
N TYR A 143 -4.70 8.48 13.60
CA TYR A 143 -3.32 8.08 13.37
C TYR A 143 -2.56 9.15 12.60
N VAL A 144 -3.13 9.66 11.53
CA VAL A 144 -2.57 10.75 10.74
C VAL A 144 -3.31 12.04 11.05
N LYS A 145 -2.61 12.99 11.67
CA LYS A 145 -3.13 14.32 11.98
C LYS A 145 -3.12 15.23 10.74
N PRO A 146 -4.02 16.21 10.65
CA PRO A 146 -3.95 17.23 9.60
C PRO A 146 -2.59 17.93 9.59
N GLY A 147 -1.93 17.99 8.43
CA GLY A 147 -0.60 18.58 8.28
C GLY A 147 0.54 17.80 8.93
N GLY A 148 0.26 16.61 9.48
CA GLY A 148 1.23 15.79 10.20
C GLY A 148 2.26 15.10 9.31
N THR A 149 3.12 14.32 9.96
CA THR A 149 4.18 13.54 9.29
C THR A 149 3.87 12.05 9.32
N VAL A 150 4.07 11.40 8.19
CA VAL A 150 3.97 9.95 8.01
C VAL A 150 5.35 9.40 7.68
N ILE A 151 5.73 8.29 8.31
CA ILE A 151 6.82 7.42 7.85
C ILE A 151 6.16 6.21 7.23
N GLU A 152 6.26 6.06 5.91
CA GLU A 152 5.64 4.95 5.18
C GLU A 152 6.69 3.91 4.81
N VAL A 153 6.55 2.71 5.37
CA VAL A 153 7.40 1.54 5.07
C VAL A 153 6.74 0.69 4.00
N GLY A 154 7.42 0.57 2.86
CA GLY A 154 6.86 -0.11 1.69
C GLY A 154 5.92 0.80 0.89
N VAL A 155 6.47 1.82 0.25
CA VAL A 155 5.68 2.88 -0.40
C VAL A 155 5.05 2.45 -1.73
N GLY A 156 5.52 1.36 -2.32
CA GLY A 156 5.09 0.95 -3.65
C GLY A 156 5.31 2.08 -4.67
N PHE A 157 4.27 2.43 -5.43
CA PHE A 157 4.39 3.57 -6.37
C PHE A 157 4.04 4.93 -5.73
N GLY A 158 3.86 5.03 -4.40
CA GLY A 158 3.54 6.28 -3.71
C GLY A 158 2.04 6.55 -3.53
N GLY A 159 1.19 5.57 -3.83
CA GLY A 159 -0.27 5.75 -3.84
C GLY A 159 -0.84 6.18 -2.48
N LEU A 160 -0.42 5.56 -1.38
CA LEU A 160 -0.90 5.93 -0.03
C LEU A 160 -0.33 7.27 0.43
N ALA A 161 0.95 7.56 0.13
CA ALA A 161 1.55 8.88 0.40
C ALA A 161 0.76 10.00 -0.29
N ALA A 162 0.40 9.80 -1.56
CA ALA A 162 -0.41 10.76 -2.31
C ALA A 162 -1.81 10.96 -1.68
N MET A 163 -2.47 9.89 -1.24
CA MET A 163 -3.76 9.98 -0.58
C MET A 163 -3.67 10.67 0.78
N ASN A 164 -2.64 10.40 1.59
CA ASN A 164 -2.40 11.11 2.86
C ASN A 164 -2.16 12.60 2.63
N ALA A 165 -1.44 12.97 1.56
CA ALA A 165 -1.23 14.37 1.19
C ALA A 165 -2.55 15.07 0.82
N VAL A 166 -3.46 14.43 0.08
CA VAL A 166 -4.75 15.01 -0.30
C VAL A 166 -5.72 15.05 0.88
N VAL A 167 -5.87 13.94 1.62
CA VAL A 167 -6.88 13.79 2.68
C VAL A 167 -6.53 14.56 3.94
N SER A 168 -5.24 14.61 4.28
CA SER A 168 -4.78 15.19 5.57
C SER A 168 -3.78 16.33 5.41
N GLY A 169 -3.30 16.63 4.20
CA GLY A 169 -2.17 17.55 4.01
C GLY A 169 -0.87 17.03 4.65
N ALA A 170 -0.79 15.72 4.90
CA ALA A 170 0.35 15.13 5.58
C ALA A 170 1.54 14.97 4.63
N SER A 171 2.75 15.19 5.17
CA SER A 171 4.00 14.94 4.46
C SER A 171 4.50 13.53 4.78
N THR A 172 5.07 12.86 3.78
CA THR A 172 5.52 11.47 3.93
C THR A 172 7.02 11.36 3.74
N ARG A 173 7.71 10.74 4.73
CA ARG A 173 9.03 10.14 4.55
C ARG A 173 8.83 8.72 4.03
N MET A 174 9.36 8.47 2.86
CA MET A 174 9.29 7.17 2.21
C MET A 174 10.44 6.28 2.67
N VAL A 175 10.14 5.00 2.94
CA VAL A 175 11.12 3.99 3.33
C VAL A 175 10.88 2.73 2.52
N ASP A 176 11.73 2.51 1.53
CA ASP A 176 11.66 1.38 0.59
C ASP A 176 13.05 1.15 -0.03
N LEU A 177 13.14 0.29 -1.04
CA LEU A 177 14.32 0.21 -1.89
C LEU A 177 14.54 1.56 -2.61
N PRO A 178 15.79 2.03 -2.77
CA PRO A 178 16.07 3.37 -3.32
C PRO A 178 15.38 3.66 -4.66
N GLN A 179 15.33 2.67 -5.56
CA GLN A 179 14.67 2.80 -6.86
C GLN A 179 13.14 2.88 -6.73
N VAL A 180 12.56 2.24 -5.72
CA VAL A 180 11.11 2.30 -5.43
C VAL A 180 10.75 3.66 -4.84
N GLU A 181 11.54 4.17 -3.91
CA GLU A 181 11.38 5.54 -3.38
C GLU A 181 11.47 6.59 -4.49
N ALA A 182 12.47 6.46 -5.38
CA ALA A 182 12.63 7.38 -6.50
C ALA A 182 11.44 7.34 -7.47
N ALA A 183 10.91 6.16 -7.77
CA ALA A 183 9.70 6.00 -8.58
C ALA A 183 8.47 6.61 -7.91
N ALA A 184 8.32 6.42 -6.59
CA ALA A 184 7.22 7.01 -5.82
C ALA A 184 7.32 8.54 -5.75
N ARG A 185 8.51 9.10 -5.55
CA ARG A 185 8.75 10.56 -5.60
C ARG A 185 8.37 11.14 -6.96
N ARG A 186 8.75 10.47 -8.05
CA ARG A 186 8.36 10.88 -9.41
C ARG A 186 6.85 10.89 -9.58
N MET A 187 6.15 9.86 -9.09
CA MET A 187 4.67 9.84 -9.10
C MET A 187 4.09 11.04 -8.36
N MET A 188 4.59 11.34 -7.17
CA MET A 188 4.15 12.49 -6.38
C MET A 188 4.38 13.81 -7.12
N GLU A 189 5.52 13.97 -7.77
CA GLU A 189 5.85 15.14 -8.58
C GLU A 189 4.92 15.29 -9.78
N GLU A 190 4.73 14.21 -10.56
CA GLU A 190 3.84 14.21 -11.72
C GLU A 190 2.37 14.48 -11.34
N CYS A 191 1.95 14.16 -10.11
CA CYS A 191 0.65 14.48 -9.56
C CYS A 191 0.58 15.87 -8.85
N GLY A 192 1.65 16.66 -8.88
CA GLY A 192 1.73 17.99 -8.25
C GLY A 192 1.77 17.94 -6.71
N LEU A 193 2.22 16.80 -6.14
CA LEU A 193 2.28 16.52 -4.71
C LEU A 193 3.72 16.42 -4.19
N GLY A 194 4.75 16.70 -4.99
CA GLY A 194 6.16 16.55 -4.64
C GLY A 194 6.57 17.27 -3.35
N ARG A 195 5.91 18.41 -3.03
CA ARG A 195 6.14 19.17 -1.79
C ARG A 195 5.83 18.38 -0.49
N PHE A 196 5.08 17.29 -0.59
CA PHE A 196 4.74 16.42 0.53
C PHE A 196 5.71 15.25 0.71
N CYS A 197 6.74 15.15 -0.13
CA CYS A 197 7.82 14.19 0.03
C CYS A 197 8.90 14.77 0.93
N LEU A 198 9.11 14.18 2.09
CA LEU A 198 10.20 14.58 2.98
C LEU A 198 11.53 14.01 2.49
N ALA A 199 12.62 14.77 2.73
CA ALA A 199 13.98 14.27 2.55
C ALA A 199 14.31 13.24 3.64
N ASP A 200 15.28 12.37 3.36
CA ASP A 200 15.66 11.26 4.26
C ASP A 200 16.30 11.76 5.57
N ASP A 201 16.97 12.90 5.52
CA ASP A 201 17.63 13.58 6.63
C ASP A 201 16.75 14.63 7.32
N ALA A 202 15.50 14.81 6.85
CA ALA A 202 14.58 15.72 7.50
C ALA A 202 14.39 15.32 8.97
N GLY A 203 14.68 16.26 9.86
CA GLY A 203 14.43 16.09 11.29
C GLY A 203 12.94 15.87 11.52
N ILE A 204 12.57 14.61 11.79
CA ILE A 204 11.20 14.25 12.13
C ILE A 204 11.10 14.26 13.66
N ASP A 205 10.18 15.08 14.19
CA ASP A 205 9.80 14.92 15.59
C ASP A 205 9.11 13.55 15.73
N SER A 206 9.87 12.62 16.27
CA SER A 206 9.47 11.23 16.36
C SER A 206 8.18 11.05 17.17
N GLY A 207 7.97 11.86 18.21
CA GLY A 207 6.77 11.79 19.06
C GLY A 207 5.47 12.16 18.35
N ASP A 208 5.52 12.96 17.29
CA ASP A 208 4.31 13.43 16.57
C ASP A 208 4.11 12.78 15.18
N CYS A 209 5.00 11.91 14.74
CA CYS A 209 4.83 11.18 13.48
C CYS A 209 3.98 9.92 13.62
N CYS A 210 3.42 9.47 12.49
CA CYS A 210 2.74 8.20 12.36
C CYS A 210 3.54 7.28 11.44
N LEU A 211 3.92 6.11 11.92
CA LEU A 211 4.46 5.07 11.04
C LEU A 211 3.31 4.27 10.41
N VAL A 212 3.36 4.09 9.10
CA VAL A 212 2.39 3.27 8.36
C VAL A 212 3.13 2.25 7.51
N SER A 213 2.69 1.00 7.57
CA SER A 213 3.07 -0.01 6.58
C SER A 213 1.84 -0.76 6.11
N ASN A 214 1.61 -0.72 4.81
CA ASN A 214 0.47 -1.37 4.19
C ASN A 214 0.94 -2.68 3.53
N TYR A 215 0.99 -3.75 4.33
CA TYR A 215 1.47 -5.11 4.07
C TYR A 215 3.01 -5.27 4.06
N ALA A 216 3.77 -4.35 3.51
CA ALA A 216 5.19 -4.52 3.20
C ALA A 216 6.06 -4.95 4.40
N PHE A 217 5.86 -4.41 5.59
CA PHE A 217 6.66 -4.75 6.78
C PHE A 217 6.59 -6.24 7.12
N THR A 218 5.46 -6.88 6.89
CA THR A 218 5.24 -8.29 7.20
C THR A 218 5.76 -9.24 6.10
N GLU A 219 6.22 -8.67 5.00
CA GLU A 219 6.88 -9.36 3.89
C GLU A 219 8.42 -9.28 3.96
N LEU A 220 8.97 -8.79 5.09
CA LEU A 220 10.40 -8.65 5.35
C LEU A 220 10.91 -9.79 6.22
N THR A 221 12.20 -10.11 6.10
CA THR A 221 12.89 -11.04 7.01
C THR A 221 12.96 -10.47 8.43
N ARG A 222 13.14 -11.33 9.43
CA ARG A 222 13.28 -10.91 10.85
C ARG A 222 14.37 -9.88 11.06
N GLU A 223 15.50 -10.07 10.42
CA GLU A 223 16.66 -9.16 10.53
C GLU A 223 16.30 -7.74 10.07
N ILE A 224 15.61 -7.62 8.94
CA ILE A 224 15.19 -6.30 8.44
C ILE A 224 14.10 -5.71 9.33
N GLN A 225 13.14 -6.52 9.82
CA GLN A 225 12.14 -6.07 10.77
C GLN A 225 12.78 -5.50 12.04
N ASP A 226 13.84 -6.13 12.57
CA ASP A 226 14.59 -5.62 13.72
C ASP A 226 15.29 -4.30 13.42
N GLY A 227 15.95 -4.21 12.27
CA GLY A 227 16.58 -2.96 11.84
C GLY A 227 15.59 -1.81 11.68
N TYR A 228 14.40 -2.10 11.16
CA TYR A 228 13.33 -1.10 11.01
C TYR A 228 12.69 -0.73 12.34
N LEU A 229 12.56 -1.67 13.27
CA LEU A 229 12.12 -1.38 14.63
C LEU A 229 12.99 -0.33 15.26
N GLU A 230 14.32 -0.54 15.25
CA GLU A 230 15.29 0.38 15.85
C GLU A 230 15.30 1.75 15.16
N LYS A 231 15.27 1.75 13.84
CA LYS A 231 15.49 2.98 13.06
C LYS A 231 14.21 3.83 12.92
N HIS A 232 13.04 3.21 12.86
CA HIS A 232 11.82 3.89 12.47
C HIS A 232 10.66 3.72 13.45
N LEU A 233 10.42 2.50 14.00
CA LEU A 233 9.21 2.23 14.74
C LEU A 233 9.26 2.80 16.16
N LYS A 234 10.38 2.61 16.87
CA LYS A 234 10.55 3.07 18.27
C LYS A 234 10.35 4.57 18.45
N GLY A 235 10.68 5.34 17.42
CA GLY A 235 10.52 6.79 17.45
C GLY A 235 9.12 7.27 17.05
N ALA A 236 8.25 6.42 16.53
CA ALA A 236 6.94 6.85 16.05
C ALA A 236 5.90 6.86 17.18
N GLY A 237 5.36 8.02 17.51
CA GLY A 237 4.33 8.17 18.56
C GLY A 237 3.01 7.48 18.21
N ARG A 238 2.78 7.17 16.93
CA ARG A 238 1.63 6.41 16.43
C ARG A 238 2.07 5.47 15.33
N GLY A 239 1.40 4.34 15.19
CA GLY A 239 1.71 3.45 14.07
C GLY A 239 0.58 2.50 13.72
N VAL A 240 0.60 2.11 12.45
CA VAL A 240 -0.33 1.15 11.86
C VAL A 240 0.43 0.24 10.90
N ILE A 241 0.38 -1.05 11.13
CA ILE A 241 0.89 -2.08 10.24
C ILE A 241 -0.28 -2.96 9.82
N VAL A 242 -0.68 -2.89 8.57
CA VAL A 242 -1.61 -3.83 7.96
C VAL A 242 -0.81 -5.10 7.65
N SER A 243 -1.14 -6.19 8.35
CA SER A 243 -0.33 -7.41 8.36
C SER A 243 -0.98 -8.52 7.54
N ASN A 244 -0.24 -9.04 6.58
CA ASN A 244 -0.53 -10.29 5.87
C ASN A 244 0.42 -11.43 6.30
N ALA A 245 1.00 -11.34 7.51
CA ALA A 245 1.96 -12.31 8.04
C ALA A 245 1.42 -13.75 8.02
N GLY A 246 0.11 -13.94 8.19
CA GLY A 246 -0.54 -15.25 8.09
C GLY A 246 -0.34 -15.94 6.74
N VAL A 247 0.00 -15.20 5.69
CA VAL A 247 0.25 -15.72 4.32
C VAL A 247 1.76 -15.85 4.07
N PHE A 248 2.56 -14.86 4.45
CA PHE A 248 3.92 -14.72 3.95
C PHE A 248 5.02 -14.97 4.97
N ALA A 249 4.76 -14.82 6.27
CA ALA A 249 5.81 -14.91 7.30
C ALA A 249 6.62 -16.22 7.24
N ALA A 250 5.95 -17.36 7.06
CA ALA A 250 6.64 -18.65 6.99
C ALA A 250 7.50 -18.80 5.73
N THR A 251 7.11 -18.16 4.62
CA THR A 251 7.81 -18.26 3.34
C THR A 251 9.12 -17.48 3.35
N ILE A 252 9.15 -16.32 4.02
CA ILE A 252 10.32 -15.44 4.03
C ILE A 252 11.12 -15.53 5.34
N GLY A 253 10.69 -16.33 6.30
CA GLY A 253 11.29 -16.35 7.63
C GLY A 253 11.02 -15.09 8.45
N GLY A 254 9.92 -14.41 8.15
CA GLY A 254 9.42 -13.25 8.90
C GLY A 254 8.76 -13.63 10.22
N ARG A 255 8.17 -12.64 10.89
CA ARG A 255 7.43 -12.82 12.14
C ARG A 255 5.93 -12.99 11.89
N SER A 256 5.30 -13.86 12.65
CA SER A 256 3.84 -13.95 12.77
C SER A 256 3.28 -12.68 13.44
N ASP A 257 1.98 -12.46 13.33
CA ASP A 257 1.29 -11.34 13.99
C ASP A 257 1.55 -11.28 15.50
N GLN A 258 1.57 -12.44 16.17
CA GLN A 258 1.81 -12.51 17.62
C GLN A 258 3.26 -12.19 17.98
N GLU A 259 4.23 -12.66 17.19
CA GLU A 259 5.64 -12.30 17.38
C GLU A 259 5.89 -10.83 17.10
N LEU A 260 5.21 -10.24 16.09
CA LEU A 260 5.27 -8.80 15.82
C LEU A 260 4.67 -8.00 16.97
N LEU A 261 3.53 -8.42 17.50
CA LEU A 261 2.90 -7.76 18.64
C LEU A 261 3.81 -7.80 19.89
N SER A 262 4.44 -8.96 20.18
CA SER A 262 5.44 -9.06 21.24
C SER A 262 6.62 -8.13 20.99
N MET A 263 7.20 -8.15 19.81
CA MET A 263 8.34 -7.29 19.44
C MET A 263 8.03 -5.79 19.67
N LEU A 264 6.86 -5.33 19.27
CA LEU A 264 6.44 -3.95 19.47
C LEU A 264 6.29 -3.60 20.95
N ARG A 265 5.69 -4.50 21.75
CA ARG A 265 5.51 -4.32 23.18
C ARG A 265 6.81 -4.35 23.95
N ASP A 266 7.71 -5.26 23.62
CA ASP A 266 9.05 -5.38 24.22
C ASP A 266 9.90 -4.12 23.91
N ALA A 267 9.61 -3.45 22.79
CA ALA A 267 10.19 -2.16 22.44
C ALA A 267 9.54 -0.96 23.19
N GLY A 268 8.56 -1.21 24.08
CA GLY A 268 7.90 -0.17 24.86
C GLY A 268 6.73 0.52 24.13
N LEU A 269 6.30 0.03 22.98
CA LEU A 269 5.16 0.57 22.25
C LEU A 269 3.85 -0.05 22.82
N PRO A 270 2.79 0.76 23.08
CA PRO A 270 1.51 0.26 23.60
C PRO A 270 0.68 -0.41 22.49
N ALA A 271 1.28 -1.44 21.85
CA ALA A 271 0.73 -2.06 20.66
C ALA A 271 -0.47 -2.96 20.96
N GLY A 272 -1.46 -2.89 20.07
CA GLY A 272 -2.62 -3.77 19.99
C GLY A 272 -2.72 -4.44 18.62
N ILE A 273 -3.63 -5.41 18.51
CA ILE A 273 -3.97 -6.08 17.26
C ILE A 273 -5.48 -6.06 17.06
N ASP A 274 -5.93 -5.62 15.89
CA ASP A 274 -7.34 -5.64 15.47
C ASP A 274 -7.49 -6.47 14.19
N LYS A 275 -8.43 -7.43 14.24
CA LYS A 275 -8.80 -8.30 13.11
C LYS A 275 -10.18 -7.97 12.56
N THR A 276 -10.83 -6.96 13.13
CA THR A 276 -12.23 -6.59 12.85
C THR A 276 -12.37 -5.15 12.39
N ALA A 277 -11.24 -4.44 12.23
CA ALA A 277 -11.24 -3.06 11.76
C ALA A 277 -12.08 -2.91 10.50
N ASP A 278 -12.87 -1.86 10.45
CA ASP A 278 -13.78 -1.60 9.34
C ASP A 278 -13.07 -1.16 8.03
N LEU A 279 -11.75 -1.07 8.07
CA LEU A 279 -10.87 -0.96 6.90
C LEU A 279 -10.66 -2.30 6.18
N LEU A 280 -10.74 -3.43 6.91
CA LEU A 280 -10.44 -4.75 6.34
C LEU A 280 -11.55 -5.22 5.41
N GLY A 281 -11.22 -5.46 4.14
CA GLY A 281 -12.13 -5.92 3.10
C GLY A 281 -12.34 -7.44 3.09
N PRO A 282 -13.20 -7.94 2.19
CA PRO A 282 -13.47 -9.37 2.06
C PRO A 282 -12.23 -10.22 1.80
N ALA A 283 -11.29 -9.77 0.94
CA ALA A 283 -10.05 -10.47 0.69
C ALA A 283 -9.13 -10.46 1.91
N ASP A 284 -9.11 -9.36 2.68
CA ASP A 284 -8.33 -9.25 3.91
C ASP A 284 -8.78 -10.28 4.94
N HIS A 285 -10.09 -10.44 5.13
CA HIS A 285 -10.65 -11.45 6.02
C HIS A 285 -10.33 -12.88 5.55
N PHE A 286 -10.40 -13.13 4.24
CA PHE A 286 -10.03 -14.42 3.67
C PHE A 286 -8.54 -14.74 3.91
N CYS A 287 -7.67 -13.77 3.73
CA CYS A 287 -6.24 -13.87 3.97
C CYS A 287 -5.84 -13.74 5.45
N LYS A 288 -6.81 -13.59 6.37
CA LYS A 288 -6.58 -13.41 7.81
C LYS A 288 -5.69 -12.21 8.12
N VAL A 289 -5.82 -11.14 7.36
CA VAL A 289 -5.13 -9.87 7.59
C VAL A 289 -5.53 -9.31 8.95
N ALA A 290 -4.57 -8.71 9.63
CA ALA A 290 -4.76 -8.02 10.89
C ALA A 290 -4.16 -6.62 10.84
N ILE A 291 -4.60 -5.73 11.71
CA ILE A 291 -3.97 -4.43 11.92
C ILE A 291 -3.26 -4.44 13.28
N LEU A 292 -1.92 -4.33 13.25
CA LEU A 292 -1.17 -3.98 14.45
C LEU A 292 -1.11 -2.46 14.54
N HIS A 293 -1.36 -1.93 15.73
CA HIS A 293 -1.44 -0.50 15.90
C HIS A 293 -1.00 -0.06 17.28
N TRP A 294 -0.54 1.21 17.40
CA TRP A 294 -0.23 1.85 18.69
C TRP A 294 -0.48 3.36 18.62
N LYS A 295 -0.71 3.96 19.79
CA LYS A 295 -0.75 5.40 20.03
C LYS A 295 -0.12 5.63 21.39
N ALA A 296 1.03 6.34 21.43
CA ALA A 296 1.71 6.73 22.64
C ALA A 296 1.11 8.00 23.24
#